data_5adc81b6304214902c9b27d3661cc416
#
_entry.id   5adc81b6304214902c9b27d3661cc416
#
_cell.length_a   1.000
_cell.length_b   1.000
_cell.length_c   1.000
_cell.angle_alpha   90.00
_cell.angle_beta   90.00
_cell.angle_gamma   90.00
#
_symmetry.space_group_name_H-M   'P 1'
#
loop_
_entity.id
_entity.type
_entity.pdbx_description
1 polymer ?
#
loop_
_entity_poly.entity_id
_entity_poly.type
_entity_poly.pdbx_seq_one_letter_code
_entity_poly.pdbx_strand_id
1 'polypeptide(L)'
;TVRYASPTNFEMEVVERSLNKITYKIPTGSDFEVKNNNLTFFEKSPFSGENYYTYTANGECYCNVIHRGDEVFRTLRSPTKNAFKIKKTGDHTVECRYFVSPKFKVGDVVAMSRNKLRDNCGLFFENCSDIFCERLTVNYMHGFGWLSQMCENLSFDKLTFKPASGYRVSSFADLIHVCGCKGYVKITDSHFEHPHDDAINVHGAFLRFRKACDERTAELEFVHHQQGGYKAFYSGDKVKIYSRTDLSELDGVYTVDSTDDNIDKKTVIVKFKEKLPPMKPEMYVFENITYNPNLTVSGCTFNAIPTRGILCTTDKESEIFGNTFKSVGMPDILSLIHI
;
A
#
# COMPACT_ATOMS: atom_id res chain seq x y z
N THR A 1 9.63 20.32 8.68
CA THR A 1 10.06 18.97 8.27
C THR A 1 9.61 17.99 9.34
N VAL A 2 8.69 17.10 9.03
CA VAL A 2 8.32 16.00 9.91
C VAL A 2 9.33 14.88 9.67
N ARG A 3 10.10 14.51 10.69
CA ARG A 3 10.96 13.32 10.65
C ARG A 3 10.31 12.24 11.51
N TYR A 4 10.02 11.11 10.90
CA TYR A 4 9.66 9.92 11.67
C TYR A 4 10.93 9.35 12.30
N ALA A 5 10.90 9.13 13.61
CA ALA A 5 12.05 8.64 14.36
C ALA A 5 12.31 7.14 14.19
N SER A 6 11.45 6.41 13.46
CA SER A 6 11.55 4.97 13.31
C SER A 6 11.61 4.57 11.85
N PRO A 7 12.75 4.17 11.32
CA PRO A 7 12.80 3.52 10.04
C PRO A 7 12.08 2.17 10.13
N THR A 8 11.10 2.01 9.27
CA THR A 8 10.42 0.74 9.06
C THR A 8 10.94 0.05 7.81
N ASN A 9 12.07 0.52 7.32
CA ASN A 9 12.79 0.05 6.16
C ASN A 9 14.25 -0.22 6.52
N PHE A 10 14.74 -1.40 6.16
CA PHE A 10 16.11 -1.85 6.37
C PHE A 10 16.76 -2.13 5.02
N GLU A 11 18.01 -1.70 4.85
CA GLU A 11 18.70 -1.81 3.58
C GLU A 11 19.99 -2.61 3.72
N MET A 12 20.29 -3.37 2.69
CA MET A 12 21.54 -4.11 2.55
C MET A 12 22.05 -4.03 1.11
N GLU A 13 23.31 -3.71 0.91
CA GLU A 13 23.96 -3.71 -0.40
C GLU A 13 24.68 -5.04 -0.65
N VAL A 14 24.51 -5.64 -1.82
CA VAL A 14 25.27 -6.81 -2.26
C VAL A 14 26.68 -6.37 -2.63
N VAL A 15 27.66 -6.73 -1.82
CA VAL A 15 29.07 -6.35 -2.07
C VAL A 15 29.91 -7.48 -2.64
N GLU A 16 29.49 -8.74 -2.44
CA GLU A 16 30.16 -9.92 -3.01
C GLU A 16 29.14 -11.01 -3.30
N ARG A 17 29.34 -11.75 -4.39
CA ARG A 17 28.50 -12.88 -4.77
C ARG A 17 29.32 -14.03 -5.37
N SER A 18 29.01 -15.25 -4.93
CA SER A 18 29.47 -16.50 -5.56
C SER A 18 28.28 -17.46 -5.77
N LEU A 19 28.51 -18.68 -6.21
CA LEU A 19 27.43 -19.63 -6.57
C LEU A 19 26.39 -19.82 -5.46
N ASN A 20 26.82 -19.97 -4.21
CA ASN A 20 25.96 -20.28 -3.07
C ASN A 20 26.12 -19.29 -1.91
N LYS A 21 26.79 -18.17 -2.14
CA LYS A 21 27.14 -17.20 -1.10
C LYS A 21 26.90 -15.78 -1.59
N ILE A 22 26.29 -14.96 -0.73
CA ILE A 22 26.18 -13.51 -0.94
C ILE A 22 26.63 -12.82 0.34
N THR A 23 27.50 -11.82 0.19
CA THR A 23 27.90 -10.92 1.27
C THR A 23 27.16 -9.60 1.09
N TYR A 24 26.47 -9.20 2.15
CA TYR A 24 25.74 -7.94 2.23
C TYR A 24 26.47 -6.97 3.13
N LYS A 25 26.51 -5.70 2.72
CA LYS A 25 26.92 -4.58 3.54
C LYS A 25 25.68 -3.87 4.09
N ILE A 26 25.63 -3.69 5.39
CA ILE A 26 24.58 -2.96 6.09
C ILE A 26 25.05 -1.52 6.29
N PRO A 27 24.21 -0.49 6.06
CA PRO A 27 24.57 0.92 6.28
C PRO A 27 25.08 1.17 7.70
N THR A 28 26.05 2.06 7.84
CA THR A 28 26.72 2.36 9.12
C THR A 28 25.79 2.96 10.20
N GLY A 29 24.62 3.47 9.83
CA GLY A 29 23.61 3.98 10.77
C GLY A 29 22.61 2.94 11.26
N SER A 30 22.75 1.66 10.85
CA SER A 30 21.83 0.59 11.24
C SER A 30 22.48 -0.34 12.23
N ASP A 31 21.89 -0.49 13.40
CA ASP A 31 22.31 -1.47 14.40
C ASP A 31 21.73 -2.85 14.06
N PHE A 32 22.56 -3.89 14.15
CA PHE A 32 22.15 -5.28 13.88
C PHE A 32 22.99 -6.30 14.63
N GLU A 33 22.43 -7.48 14.81
CA GLU A 33 23.14 -8.66 15.30
C GLU A 33 22.84 -9.90 14.46
N VAL A 34 23.73 -10.87 14.48
CA VAL A 34 23.51 -12.21 13.97
C VAL A 34 23.61 -13.21 15.11
N LYS A 35 22.47 -13.83 15.44
CA LYS A 35 22.39 -14.80 16.53
C LYS A 35 21.48 -15.97 16.14
N ASN A 36 21.89 -17.20 16.46
CA ASN A 36 21.11 -18.41 16.13
C ASN A 36 20.68 -18.48 14.64
N ASN A 37 21.57 -18.10 13.74
CA ASN A 37 21.33 -18.06 12.30
C ASN A 37 20.23 -17.06 11.87
N ASN A 38 19.96 -16.05 12.68
CA ASN A 38 19.03 -14.97 12.37
C ASN A 38 19.77 -13.64 12.28
N LEU A 39 19.40 -12.84 11.30
CA LEU A 39 19.79 -11.44 11.20
C LEU A 39 18.68 -10.59 11.82
N THR A 40 19.02 -9.84 12.85
CA THR A 40 18.09 -8.98 13.58
C THR A 40 18.59 -7.55 13.52
N PHE A 41 17.73 -6.64 13.06
CA PHE A 41 17.94 -5.19 13.13
C PHE A 41 17.25 -4.65 14.37
N PHE A 42 17.81 -3.61 14.97
CA PHE A 42 17.19 -2.93 16.10
C PHE A 42 17.45 -1.44 16.05
N GLU A 43 16.54 -0.71 16.65
CA GLU A 43 16.61 0.72 16.83
C GLU A 43 16.59 1.08 18.29
N LYS A 44 17.44 2.03 18.64
CA LYS A 44 17.50 2.60 19.96
C LYS A 44 16.64 3.84 20.05
N SER A 45 15.89 3.94 21.14
CA SER A 45 15.19 5.17 21.48
C SER A 45 16.21 6.31 21.62
N PRO A 46 16.01 7.44 20.93
CA PRO A 46 16.88 8.61 21.11
C PRO A 46 16.78 9.23 22.50
N PHE A 47 15.79 8.85 23.28
CA PHE A 47 15.52 9.36 24.62
C PHE A 47 16.06 8.46 25.73
N SER A 48 15.83 7.15 25.65
CA SER A 48 16.24 6.18 26.70
C SER A 48 17.52 5.41 26.36
N GLY A 49 17.92 5.37 25.09
CA GLY A 49 19.00 4.52 24.60
C GLY A 49 18.68 3.02 24.58
N GLU A 50 17.48 2.63 25.02
CA GLU A 50 17.01 1.24 24.99
C GLU A 50 16.52 0.85 23.59
N ASN A 51 16.61 -0.45 23.28
CA ASN A 51 16.02 -0.97 22.04
C ASN A 51 14.51 -0.88 22.14
N TYR A 52 13.90 0.04 21.40
CA TYR A 52 12.44 0.16 21.38
C TYR A 52 11.82 -0.59 20.20
N TYR A 53 12.63 -0.98 19.23
CA TYR A 53 12.20 -1.72 18.07
C TYR A 53 13.23 -2.78 17.66
N THR A 54 12.75 -3.99 17.38
CA THR A 54 13.56 -5.12 16.93
C THR A 54 12.87 -5.83 15.78
N TYR A 55 13.60 -6.09 14.69
CA TYR A 55 13.10 -6.80 13.52
C TYR A 55 14.04 -7.94 13.12
N THR A 56 13.55 -9.17 13.11
CA THR A 56 14.28 -10.32 12.62
C THR A 56 13.99 -10.53 11.13
N ALA A 57 15.02 -10.43 10.30
CA ALA A 57 14.93 -10.40 8.85
C ALA A 57 14.58 -11.75 8.19
N ASN A 58 13.95 -12.68 8.89
CA ASN A 58 13.55 -14.00 8.38
C ASN A 58 12.07 -14.11 8.04
N GLY A 59 11.31 -13.04 8.27
CA GLY A 59 9.86 -12.96 8.03
C GLY A 59 9.48 -12.62 6.60
N GLU A 60 8.18 -12.58 6.36
CA GLU A 60 7.61 -11.97 5.16
C GLU A 60 7.64 -10.45 5.29
N CYS A 61 8.08 -9.79 4.23
CA CYS A 61 8.19 -8.34 4.16
C CYS A 61 7.94 -7.87 2.72
N TYR A 62 7.69 -6.59 2.55
CA TYR A 62 7.91 -5.96 1.24
C TYR A 62 9.42 -5.84 1.05
N CYS A 63 9.91 -6.27 -0.08
CA CYS A 63 11.32 -6.25 -0.37
C CYS A 63 11.53 -5.78 -1.81
N ASN A 64 12.16 -4.64 -1.95
CA ASN A 64 12.58 -4.12 -3.25
C ASN A 64 14.05 -4.44 -3.46
N VAL A 65 14.37 -4.87 -4.66
CA VAL A 65 15.75 -5.01 -5.13
C VAL A 65 15.98 -3.93 -6.17
N ILE A 66 16.88 -3.03 -5.86
CA ILE A 66 17.19 -1.85 -6.65
C ILE A 66 18.52 -2.07 -7.34
N HIS A 67 18.49 -2.10 -8.66
CA HIS A 67 19.64 -2.23 -9.54
C HIS A 67 20.30 -0.88 -9.82
N ARG A 68 21.50 -0.92 -10.34
CA ARG A 68 22.16 0.27 -10.91
C ARG A 68 21.28 0.85 -12.00
N GLY A 69 21.01 2.17 -11.94
CA GLY A 69 20.14 2.88 -12.87
C GLY A 69 18.67 2.88 -12.50
N ASP A 70 18.36 2.63 -11.22
CA ASP A 70 17.01 2.70 -10.64
C ASP A 70 16.00 1.68 -11.20
N GLU A 71 16.48 0.62 -11.84
CA GLU A 71 15.63 -0.54 -12.11
C GLU A 71 15.23 -1.17 -10.77
N VAL A 72 13.93 -1.31 -10.54
CA VAL A 72 13.40 -1.89 -9.31
C VAL A 72 12.54 -3.10 -9.61
N PHE A 73 12.67 -4.15 -8.79
CA PHE A 73 11.74 -5.26 -8.78
C PHE A 73 11.42 -5.68 -7.35
N ARG A 74 10.23 -6.22 -7.17
CA ARG A 74 9.69 -6.60 -5.87
C ARG A 74 9.82 -8.10 -5.63
N THR A 75 10.19 -8.46 -4.41
CA THR A 75 10.03 -9.81 -3.87
C THR A 75 9.27 -9.73 -2.54
N LEU A 76 8.53 -10.79 -2.21
CA LEU A 76 7.75 -10.84 -0.96
C LEU A 76 8.50 -11.55 0.18
N ARG A 77 9.80 -11.78 0.02
CA ARG A 77 10.60 -12.52 0.99
C ARG A 77 11.92 -11.82 1.24
N SER A 78 12.26 -11.72 2.51
CA SER A 78 13.59 -11.32 2.93
C SER A 78 14.66 -12.21 2.25
N PRO A 79 15.78 -11.63 1.80
CA PRO A 79 16.89 -12.39 1.24
C PRO A 79 17.47 -13.39 2.23
N THR A 80 17.31 -13.18 3.54
CA THR A 80 17.83 -14.09 4.58
C THR A 80 16.93 -15.31 4.84
N LYS A 81 15.65 -15.28 4.41
CA LYS A 81 14.67 -16.35 4.69
C LYS A 81 15.10 -17.73 4.20
N ASN A 82 15.77 -17.80 3.06
CA ASN A 82 16.22 -19.07 2.46
C ASN A 82 17.72 -19.34 2.71
N ALA A 83 18.39 -18.52 3.51
CA ALA A 83 19.76 -18.75 3.89
C ALA A 83 19.85 -19.87 4.95
N PHE A 84 20.58 -20.94 4.64
CA PHE A 84 20.80 -22.00 5.63
C PHE A 84 21.90 -21.64 6.63
N LYS A 85 22.73 -20.62 6.33
CA LYS A 85 23.75 -20.10 7.23
C LYS A 85 23.89 -18.59 7.05
N ILE A 86 23.85 -17.88 8.18
CA ILE A 86 24.05 -16.43 8.27
C ILE A 86 25.19 -16.19 9.27
N LYS A 87 26.17 -15.37 8.88
CA LYS A 87 27.34 -15.06 9.71
C LYS A 87 27.71 -13.58 9.57
N LYS A 88 27.92 -12.89 10.68
CA LYS A 88 28.58 -11.58 10.71
C LYS A 88 30.06 -11.76 10.36
N THR A 89 30.57 -11.05 9.36
CA THR A 89 31.94 -11.18 8.85
C THR A 89 32.76 -9.92 9.04
N GLY A 90 32.15 -8.83 9.44
CA GLY A 90 32.77 -7.56 9.79
C GLY A 90 31.76 -6.68 10.51
N ASP A 91 32.15 -5.45 10.88
CA ASP A 91 31.30 -4.54 11.66
C ASP A 91 29.96 -4.27 10.98
N HIS A 92 29.97 -4.12 9.65
CA HIS A 92 28.80 -3.84 8.84
C HIS A 92 28.57 -4.86 7.71
N THR A 93 29.14 -6.10 7.83
CA THR A 93 28.99 -7.11 6.78
C THR A 93 28.43 -8.41 7.30
N VAL A 94 27.51 -9.00 6.51
CA VAL A 94 26.84 -10.28 6.76
C VAL A 94 26.97 -11.18 5.56
N GLU A 95 27.51 -12.38 5.77
CA GLU A 95 27.55 -13.45 4.78
C GLU A 95 26.32 -14.36 4.94
N CYS A 96 25.58 -14.55 3.85
CA CYS A 96 24.48 -15.50 3.76
C CYS A 96 24.82 -16.62 2.79
N ARG A 97 24.59 -17.89 3.19
CA ARG A 97 24.77 -19.07 2.34
C ARG A 97 23.42 -19.71 2.00
N TYR A 98 23.29 -20.15 0.76
CA TYR A 98 22.06 -20.65 0.18
C TYR A 98 22.27 -21.99 -0.51
N PHE A 99 21.25 -22.85 -0.50
CA PHE A 99 21.20 -23.98 -1.45
C PHE A 99 20.92 -23.47 -2.86
N VAL A 100 20.03 -22.49 -2.98
CA VAL A 100 19.74 -21.76 -4.23
C VAL A 100 19.85 -20.28 -3.92
N SER A 101 20.88 -19.62 -4.42
CA SER A 101 21.08 -18.19 -4.20
C SER A 101 20.03 -17.34 -4.92
N PRO A 102 19.58 -16.25 -4.29
CA PRO A 102 18.84 -15.20 -5.00
C PRO A 102 19.65 -14.68 -6.20
N LYS A 103 18.93 -14.25 -7.26
CA LYS A 103 19.57 -13.72 -8.49
C LYS A 103 20.01 -12.27 -8.37
N PHE A 104 20.49 -11.85 -7.20
CA PHE A 104 21.01 -10.50 -7.00
C PHE A 104 22.38 -10.32 -7.65
N LYS A 105 22.73 -9.09 -8.01
CA LYS A 105 24.03 -8.73 -8.57
C LYS A 105 24.82 -7.89 -7.56
N VAL A 106 26.13 -7.87 -7.68
CA VAL A 106 26.98 -6.97 -6.88
C VAL A 106 26.61 -5.53 -7.20
N GLY A 107 26.35 -4.74 -6.17
CA GLY A 107 25.87 -3.37 -6.23
C GLY A 107 24.35 -3.21 -6.16
N ASP A 108 23.58 -4.33 -6.11
CA ASP A 108 22.16 -4.26 -5.81
C ASP A 108 21.93 -3.82 -4.37
N VAL A 109 20.95 -2.97 -4.15
CA VAL A 109 20.45 -2.65 -2.82
C VAL A 109 19.15 -3.40 -2.58
N VAL A 110 19.10 -4.14 -1.49
CA VAL A 110 17.91 -4.85 -1.02
C VAL A 110 17.31 -4.03 0.10
N ALA A 111 16.17 -3.41 -0.17
CA ALA A 111 15.40 -2.62 0.78
C ALA A 111 14.19 -3.43 1.28
N MET A 112 14.08 -3.59 2.59
CA MET A 112 13.09 -4.47 3.22
C MET A 112 12.24 -3.69 4.20
N SER A 113 10.91 -3.86 4.15
CA SER A 113 10.04 -3.41 5.23
C SER A 113 10.15 -4.37 6.44
N ARG A 114 9.80 -3.89 7.64
CA ARG A 114 9.81 -4.71 8.87
C ARG A 114 8.86 -5.92 8.80
N ASN A 115 7.76 -5.77 8.11
CA ASN A 115 6.71 -6.78 7.91
C ASN A 115 5.81 -6.33 6.76
N LYS A 116 4.60 -6.90 6.65
CA LYS A 116 3.57 -6.48 5.69
C LYS A 116 2.38 -5.79 6.37
N LEU A 117 2.45 -5.52 7.66
CA LEU A 117 1.35 -4.94 8.42
C LEU A 117 1.32 -3.42 8.23
N ARG A 118 0.24 -2.93 7.67
CA ARG A 118 -0.04 -1.50 7.49
C ARG A 118 -0.87 -1.02 8.68
N ASP A 119 -0.22 -0.89 9.84
CA ASP A 119 -0.84 -0.62 11.15
C ASP A 119 -1.11 0.86 11.43
N ASN A 120 -0.67 1.75 10.54
CA ASN A 120 -0.93 3.20 10.60
C ASN A 120 -0.74 3.85 9.23
N CYS A 121 -0.75 5.18 9.18
CA CYS A 121 -0.58 5.97 7.97
C CYS A 121 0.51 7.02 8.14
N GLY A 122 1.17 7.41 7.06
CA GLY A 122 2.09 8.53 7.03
C GLY A 122 1.36 9.86 7.15
N LEU A 123 0.23 9.99 6.45
CA LEU A 123 -0.73 11.08 6.57
C LEU A 123 -2.12 10.51 6.36
N PHE A 124 -3.11 10.99 7.12
CA PHE A 124 -4.46 10.48 7.08
C PHE A 124 -5.50 11.60 6.99
N PHE A 125 -6.35 11.52 5.98
CA PHE A 125 -7.56 12.31 5.86
C PHE A 125 -8.77 11.39 5.91
N GLU A 126 -9.70 11.65 6.79
CA GLU A 126 -10.96 10.91 6.93
C GLU A 126 -12.14 11.86 7.02
N ASN A 127 -13.18 11.63 6.21
CA ASN A 127 -14.40 12.43 6.19
C ASN A 127 -14.15 13.94 6.02
N CYS A 128 -13.13 14.31 5.25
CA CYS A 128 -12.79 15.69 4.96
C CYS A 128 -13.30 16.08 3.58
N SER A 129 -13.59 17.37 3.39
CA SER A 129 -13.94 17.94 2.09
C SER A 129 -12.99 19.03 1.67
N ASP A 130 -12.84 19.18 0.35
CA ASP A 130 -12.07 20.27 -0.28
C ASP A 130 -10.62 20.33 0.20
N ILE A 131 -9.94 19.17 0.16
CA ILE A 131 -8.54 19.06 0.57
C ILE A 131 -7.64 19.54 -0.57
N PHE A 132 -6.76 20.47 -0.27
CA PHE A 132 -5.74 20.97 -1.18
C PHE A 132 -4.36 20.87 -0.55
N CYS A 133 -3.45 20.15 -1.20
CA CYS A 133 -2.04 20.06 -0.80
C CYS A 133 -1.14 20.41 -1.98
N GLU A 134 -0.24 21.35 -1.78
CA GLU A 134 0.64 21.88 -2.82
C GLU A 134 2.08 22.00 -2.35
N ARG A 135 3.03 21.68 -3.25
CA ARG A 135 4.48 21.89 -3.06
C ARG A 135 5.06 21.25 -1.79
N LEU A 136 4.62 20.04 -1.46
CA LEU A 136 5.15 19.29 -0.33
C LEU A 136 6.20 18.27 -0.82
N THR A 137 7.28 18.14 -0.04
CA THR A 137 8.26 17.07 -0.22
C THR A 137 8.13 16.06 0.90
N VAL A 138 7.93 14.79 0.54
CA VAL A 138 7.78 13.66 1.44
C VAL A 138 8.91 12.68 1.18
N ASN A 139 9.76 12.43 2.17
CA ASN A 139 10.94 11.58 2.01
C ASN A 139 10.71 10.14 2.46
N TYR A 140 9.82 9.91 3.41
CA TYR A 140 9.40 8.58 3.83
C TYR A 140 8.05 8.64 4.52
N MET A 141 7.22 7.62 4.25
CA MET A 141 5.94 7.42 4.95
C MET A 141 5.83 5.99 5.45
N HIS A 142 5.18 5.85 6.59
CA HIS A 142 4.90 4.58 7.24
C HIS A 142 3.52 4.04 6.89
N GLY A 143 3.30 2.73 7.09
CA GLY A 143 1.99 2.09 6.96
C GLY A 143 1.39 2.20 5.56
N PHE A 144 0.19 2.73 5.45
CA PHE A 144 -0.51 2.95 4.17
C PHE A 144 0.04 4.09 3.32
N GLY A 145 1.05 4.82 3.79
CA GLY A 145 1.51 6.03 3.14
C GLY A 145 0.55 7.20 3.37
N TRP A 146 0.16 7.90 2.34
CA TRP A 146 -0.82 9.00 2.39
C TRP A 146 -2.20 8.45 2.09
N LEU A 147 -3.01 8.22 3.14
CA LEU A 147 -4.35 7.66 3.03
C LEU A 147 -5.41 8.75 3.06
N SER A 148 -6.30 8.76 2.07
CA SER A 148 -7.54 9.53 2.07
C SER A 148 -8.73 8.59 2.05
N GLN A 149 -9.64 8.71 3.02
CA GLN A 149 -10.74 7.78 3.19
C GLN A 149 -12.06 8.53 3.42
N MET A 150 -13.09 8.18 2.66
CA MET A 150 -14.44 8.77 2.72
C MET A 150 -14.42 10.30 2.59
N CYS A 151 -13.46 10.85 1.85
CA CYS A 151 -13.30 12.28 1.61
C CYS A 151 -14.04 12.74 0.35
N GLU A 152 -14.15 14.06 0.18
CA GLU A 152 -14.74 14.68 -0.99
C GLU A 152 -13.80 15.75 -1.54
N ASN A 153 -13.56 15.79 -2.86
CA ASN A 153 -12.75 16.79 -3.56
C ASN A 153 -11.31 16.87 -3.05
N LEU A 154 -10.44 16.05 -3.63
CA LEU A 154 -9.01 16.02 -3.32
C LEU A 154 -8.20 16.65 -4.45
N SER A 155 -7.32 17.57 -4.13
CA SER A 155 -6.40 18.20 -5.07
C SER A 155 -4.97 18.19 -4.53
N PHE A 156 -4.08 17.49 -5.23
CA PHE A 156 -2.67 17.30 -4.90
C PHE A 156 -1.81 17.83 -6.05
N ASP A 157 -1.11 18.93 -5.83
CA ASP A 157 -0.35 19.62 -6.87
C ASP A 157 1.13 19.79 -6.49
N LYS A 158 2.03 19.54 -7.42
CA LYS A 158 3.47 19.71 -7.26
C LYS A 158 4.05 19.01 -6.02
N LEU A 159 3.54 17.82 -5.71
CA LEU A 159 4.07 16.98 -4.64
C LEU A 159 5.35 16.27 -5.09
N THR A 160 6.27 16.04 -4.17
CA THR A 160 7.48 15.27 -4.43
C THR A 160 7.63 14.17 -3.39
N PHE A 161 7.46 12.93 -3.83
CA PHE A 161 7.73 11.74 -3.03
C PHE A 161 9.04 11.13 -3.51
N LYS A 162 10.08 11.20 -2.68
CA LYS A 162 11.39 10.64 -3.00
C LYS A 162 12.15 10.27 -1.74
N PRO A 163 13.03 9.26 -1.76
CA PRO A 163 13.84 8.91 -0.60
C PRO A 163 14.66 10.08 -0.10
N ALA A 164 14.89 10.14 1.22
CA ALA A 164 15.90 11.04 1.79
C ALA A 164 17.30 10.65 1.33
N SER A 165 18.24 11.59 1.36
CA SER A 165 19.63 11.32 1.02
C SER A 165 20.19 10.17 1.87
N GLY A 166 20.79 9.16 1.23
CA GLY A 166 21.33 7.96 1.86
C GLY A 166 20.32 6.81 2.01
N TYR A 167 19.04 7.02 1.69
CA TYR A 167 17.99 5.99 1.70
C TYR A 167 17.53 5.65 0.28
N ARG A 168 16.90 4.50 0.11
CA ARG A 168 16.48 3.98 -1.19
C ARG A 168 14.97 3.79 -1.33
N VAL A 169 14.19 4.09 -0.30
CA VAL A 169 12.73 3.90 -0.30
C VAL A 169 12.04 5.11 0.31
N SER A 170 10.91 5.52 -0.27
CA SER A 170 10.13 6.70 0.14
C SER A 170 8.83 6.35 0.85
N SER A 171 8.39 5.10 0.83
CA SER A 171 7.18 4.65 1.54
C SER A 171 7.24 3.18 1.92
N PHE A 172 6.63 2.85 3.05
CA PHE A 172 6.42 1.47 3.51
C PHE A 172 5.47 0.69 2.59
N ALA A 173 4.49 1.34 1.99
CA ALA A 173 3.53 0.78 1.04
C ALA A 173 3.29 1.77 -0.11
N ASP A 174 2.01 2.10 -0.41
CA ASP A 174 1.64 3.06 -1.44
C ASP A 174 2.15 4.48 -1.11
N LEU A 175 2.29 5.35 -2.12
CA LEU A 175 2.56 6.76 -1.87
C LEU A 175 1.27 7.54 -1.63
N ILE A 176 0.28 7.40 -2.52
CA ILE A 176 -1.06 7.95 -2.35
C ILE A 176 -2.08 6.82 -2.45
N HIS A 177 -2.90 6.67 -1.41
CA HIS A 177 -3.97 5.69 -1.34
C HIS A 177 -5.30 6.38 -1.06
N VAL A 178 -6.24 6.29 -2.00
CA VAL A 178 -7.57 6.90 -1.93
C VAL A 178 -8.60 5.79 -1.88
N CYS A 179 -9.34 5.70 -0.78
CA CYS A 179 -10.32 4.65 -0.53
C CYS A 179 -11.71 5.24 -0.29
N GLY A 180 -12.65 4.96 -1.19
CA GLY A 180 -14.04 5.38 -1.02
C GLY A 180 -14.17 6.91 -0.87
N CYS A 181 -13.60 7.68 -1.77
CA CYS A 181 -13.78 9.12 -1.83
C CYS A 181 -14.79 9.49 -2.92
N LYS A 182 -15.32 10.72 -2.91
CA LYS A 182 -16.29 11.21 -3.90
C LYS A 182 -15.88 12.55 -4.49
N GLY A 183 -16.69 13.04 -5.45
CA GLY A 183 -16.38 14.25 -6.19
C GLY A 183 -15.22 14.02 -7.15
N TYR A 184 -14.09 14.65 -6.93
CA TYR A 184 -12.89 14.47 -7.76
C TYR A 184 -11.63 14.17 -6.92
N VAL A 185 -10.70 13.45 -7.55
CA VAL A 185 -9.31 13.29 -7.11
C VAL A 185 -8.42 13.81 -8.23
N LYS A 186 -7.72 14.90 -8.00
CA LYS A 186 -6.84 15.55 -8.96
C LYS A 186 -5.40 15.53 -8.46
N ILE A 187 -4.50 14.94 -9.24
CA ILE A 187 -3.07 14.84 -8.92
C ILE A 187 -2.28 15.40 -10.12
N THR A 188 -1.59 16.51 -9.90
CA THR A 188 -0.93 17.25 -10.99
C THR A 188 0.53 17.56 -10.69
N ASP A 189 1.35 17.59 -11.76
CA ASP A 189 2.74 18.08 -11.77
C ASP A 189 3.61 17.51 -10.63
N SER A 190 3.36 16.25 -10.25
CA SER A 190 3.94 15.62 -9.07
C SER A 190 4.97 14.55 -9.43
N HIS A 191 5.89 14.27 -8.50
CA HIS A 191 6.96 13.30 -8.68
C HIS A 191 6.84 12.17 -7.65
N PHE A 192 6.89 10.92 -8.12
CA PHE A 192 6.74 9.70 -7.36
C PHE A 192 7.92 8.77 -7.57
N GLU A 193 8.60 8.36 -6.49
CA GLU A 193 9.82 7.58 -6.57
C GLU A 193 9.97 6.60 -5.42
N HIS A 194 10.33 5.35 -5.74
CA HIS A 194 10.75 4.29 -4.83
C HIS A 194 9.79 3.97 -3.64
N PRO A 195 8.48 3.76 -3.82
CA PRO A 195 7.65 3.14 -2.78
C PRO A 195 7.97 1.65 -2.63
N HIS A 196 7.40 1.00 -1.61
CA HIS A 196 7.35 -0.45 -1.57
C HIS A 196 6.12 -1.05 -2.26
N ASP A 197 5.13 -0.23 -2.62
CA ASP A 197 3.91 -0.65 -3.35
C ASP A 197 3.58 0.37 -4.46
N ASP A 198 2.31 0.62 -4.74
CA ASP A 198 1.88 1.49 -5.84
C ASP A 198 2.21 2.98 -5.57
N ALA A 199 2.44 3.74 -6.64
CA ALA A 199 2.59 5.18 -6.46
C ALA A 199 1.23 5.83 -6.18
N ILE A 200 0.20 5.50 -6.95
CA ILE A 200 -1.17 5.99 -6.76
C ILE A 200 -2.12 4.79 -6.80
N ASN A 201 -2.99 4.69 -5.79
CA ASN A 201 -4.05 3.69 -5.72
C ASN A 201 -5.37 4.39 -5.38
N VAL A 202 -6.35 4.31 -6.30
CA VAL A 202 -7.68 4.91 -6.13
C VAL A 202 -8.73 3.84 -6.31
N HIS A 203 -9.56 3.61 -5.29
CA HIS A 203 -10.61 2.59 -5.35
C HIS A 203 -11.84 2.96 -4.50
N GLY A 204 -12.98 2.34 -4.84
CA GLY A 204 -14.22 2.42 -4.09
C GLY A 204 -14.20 1.62 -2.78
N ALA A 205 -15.31 1.67 -2.07
CA ALA A 205 -15.55 0.86 -0.88
C ALA A 205 -16.42 -0.35 -1.24
N PHE A 206 -15.83 -1.55 -1.18
CA PHE A 206 -16.48 -2.82 -1.50
C PHE A 206 -16.66 -3.66 -0.24
N LEU A 207 -17.90 -4.06 0.07
CA LEU A 207 -18.21 -4.95 1.18
C LEU A 207 -18.87 -6.23 0.68
N ARG A 208 -18.50 -7.36 1.28
CA ARG A 208 -19.03 -8.67 0.93
C ARG A 208 -20.40 -8.89 1.58
N PHE A 209 -21.33 -9.45 0.82
CA PHE A 209 -22.63 -9.86 1.32
C PHE A 209 -22.51 -11.10 2.24
N ARG A 210 -22.94 -10.96 3.49
CA ARG A 210 -23.00 -12.08 4.43
C ARG A 210 -24.36 -12.78 4.44
N LYS A 211 -25.42 -12.02 4.59
CA LYS A 211 -26.80 -12.54 4.59
C LYS A 211 -27.82 -11.41 4.42
N ALA A 212 -29.01 -11.78 3.97
CA ALA A 212 -30.18 -10.93 4.08
C ALA A 212 -30.74 -11.01 5.52
N CYS A 213 -31.07 -9.87 6.11
CA CYS A 213 -31.79 -9.81 7.37
C CYS A 213 -33.30 -9.77 7.13
N ASP A 214 -33.71 -9.11 6.06
CA ASP A 214 -35.08 -9.07 5.51
C ASP A 214 -35.03 -8.73 4.00
N GLU A 215 -36.16 -8.41 3.38
CA GLU A 215 -36.25 -8.11 1.94
C GLU A 215 -35.52 -6.83 1.49
N ARG A 216 -35.13 -5.96 2.43
CA ARG A 216 -34.48 -4.66 2.18
C ARG A 216 -33.22 -4.46 2.99
N THR A 217 -32.86 -5.41 3.84
CA THR A 217 -31.77 -5.25 4.78
C THR A 217 -30.75 -6.35 4.62
N ALA A 218 -29.48 -5.97 4.45
CA ALA A 218 -28.34 -6.89 4.32
C ALA A 218 -27.30 -6.65 5.41
N GLU A 219 -26.71 -7.73 5.89
CA GLU A 219 -25.46 -7.70 6.65
C GLU A 219 -24.29 -7.83 5.67
N LEU A 220 -23.41 -6.84 5.67
CA LEU A 220 -22.21 -6.76 4.83
C LEU A 220 -20.97 -6.80 5.71
N GLU A 221 -19.82 -7.18 5.15
CA GLU A 221 -18.55 -7.24 5.89
C GLU A 221 -17.36 -6.75 5.07
N PHE A 222 -16.39 -6.18 5.77
CA PHE A 222 -15.05 -5.93 5.24
C PHE A 222 -14.25 -7.24 5.27
N VAL A 223 -13.74 -7.67 4.12
CA VAL A 223 -13.08 -8.98 3.98
C VAL A 223 -11.58 -8.91 4.25
N HIS A 224 -10.93 -7.84 3.80
CA HIS A 224 -9.51 -7.72 3.93
C HIS A 224 -9.13 -7.44 5.39
N HIS A 225 -8.12 -8.13 5.91
CA HIS A 225 -7.71 -8.02 7.31
C HIS A 225 -7.29 -6.60 7.72
N GLN A 226 -6.86 -5.78 6.77
CA GLN A 226 -6.47 -4.37 6.96
C GLN A 226 -7.59 -3.37 6.61
N GLN A 227 -8.77 -3.84 6.15
CA GLN A 227 -9.95 -3.02 5.95
C GLN A 227 -10.84 -2.98 7.20
N GLY A 228 -11.63 -1.92 7.30
CA GLY A 228 -12.60 -1.72 8.37
C GLY A 228 -12.19 -0.57 9.30
N GLY A 229 -13.04 -0.32 10.28
CA GLY A 229 -12.82 0.78 11.23
C GLY A 229 -13.36 2.13 10.75
N TYR A 230 -14.04 2.19 9.61
CA TYR A 230 -14.67 3.38 9.08
C TYR A 230 -16.10 3.11 8.62
N LYS A 231 -16.89 4.15 8.50
CA LYS A 231 -18.27 4.08 8.00
C LYS A 231 -18.25 4.14 6.47
N ALA A 232 -18.61 3.02 5.83
CA ALA A 232 -18.55 2.89 4.36
C ALA A 232 -19.85 3.34 3.64
N PHE A 233 -20.95 3.48 4.35
CA PHE A 233 -22.26 3.86 3.79
C PHE A 233 -22.95 4.91 4.64
N TYR A 234 -23.57 5.88 3.99
CA TYR A 234 -24.39 6.92 4.61
C TYR A 234 -25.79 6.90 4.00
N SER A 235 -26.79 7.37 4.78
CA SER A 235 -28.17 7.51 4.26
C SER A 235 -28.20 8.39 3.01
N GLY A 236 -28.84 7.89 1.97
CA GLY A 236 -28.90 8.52 0.64
C GLY A 236 -27.86 8.03 -0.36
N ASP A 237 -26.82 7.34 0.08
CA ASP A 237 -25.80 6.77 -0.82
C ASP A 237 -26.42 5.78 -1.82
N LYS A 238 -25.84 5.74 -3.01
CA LYS A 238 -26.19 4.82 -4.07
C LYS A 238 -25.22 3.64 -4.08
N VAL A 239 -25.76 2.45 -4.22
CA VAL A 239 -25.03 1.20 -4.13
C VAL A 239 -25.35 0.33 -5.33
N LYS A 240 -24.35 -0.28 -5.91
CA LYS A 240 -24.45 -1.34 -6.91
C LYS A 240 -24.00 -2.67 -6.30
N ILE A 241 -24.50 -3.75 -6.88
CA ILE A 241 -24.20 -5.13 -6.43
C ILE A 241 -23.54 -5.89 -7.57
N TYR A 242 -22.41 -6.53 -7.29
CA TYR A 242 -21.66 -7.32 -8.26
C TYR A 242 -21.53 -8.77 -7.82
N SER A 243 -21.62 -9.68 -8.78
CA SER A 243 -21.29 -11.09 -8.58
C SER A 243 -19.78 -11.26 -8.40
N ARG A 244 -19.37 -12.04 -7.42
CA ARG A 244 -17.93 -12.37 -7.21
C ARG A 244 -17.44 -13.48 -8.13
N THR A 245 -18.34 -14.17 -8.84
CA THR A 245 -17.97 -15.28 -9.71
C THR A 245 -17.45 -14.81 -11.06
N ASP A 246 -18.10 -13.81 -11.62
CA ASP A 246 -17.87 -13.32 -12.99
C ASP A 246 -17.82 -11.79 -13.08
N LEU A 247 -17.89 -11.11 -11.93
CA LEU A 247 -17.87 -9.66 -11.81
C LEU A 247 -19.02 -8.94 -12.52
N SER A 248 -20.08 -9.67 -12.89
CA SER A 248 -21.26 -9.07 -13.50
C SER A 248 -22.02 -8.20 -12.49
N GLU A 249 -22.51 -7.06 -12.97
CA GLU A 249 -23.40 -6.19 -12.20
C GLU A 249 -24.81 -6.79 -12.16
N LEU A 250 -25.44 -6.80 -10.98
CA LEU A 250 -26.85 -7.09 -10.83
C LEU A 250 -27.66 -5.85 -11.21
N ASP A 251 -28.79 -6.06 -11.87
CA ASP A 251 -29.68 -4.96 -12.25
C ASP A 251 -30.13 -4.15 -11.04
N GLY A 252 -30.08 -2.83 -11.18
CA GLY A 252 -30.61 -1.87 -10.20
C GLY A 252 -29.56 -1.12 -9.43
N VAL A 253 -29.97 0.05 -8.96
CA VAL A 253 -29.21 0.90 -8.04
C VAL A 253 -30.01 1.00 -6.75
N TYR A 254 -29.38 0.67 -5.65
CA TYR A 254 -30.00 0.60 -4.33
C TYR A 254 -29.64 1.85 -3.52
N THR A 255 -30.63 2.46 -2.90
CA THR A 255 -30.43 3.67 -2.07
C THR A 255 -30.38 3.28 -0.60
N VAL A 256 -29.29 3.64 0.07
CA VAL A 256 -29.16 3.43 1.52
C VAL A 256 -30.22 4.26 2.26
N ASP A 257 -31.02 3.61 3.11
CA ASP A 257 -31.95 4.23 4.03
C ASP A 257 -31.29 4.52 5.38
N SER A 258 -30.66 3.48 5.97
CA SER A 258 -29.96 3.57 7.25
C SER A 258 -28.87 2.51 7.36
N THR A 259 -27.94 2.73 8.29
CA THR A 259 -26.84 1.79 8.61
C THR A 259 -26.69 1.60 10.10
N ASP A 260 -26.23 0.39 10.49
CA ASP A 260 -25.78 0.07 11.84
C ASP A 260 -24.40 -0.62 11.74
N ASP A 261 -23.37 0.11 12.13
CA ASP A 261 -21.98 -0.27 11.94
C ASP A 261 -21.43 -0.99 13.18
N ASN A 262 -20.86 -2.18 13.00
CA ASN A 262 -20.13 -2.89 14.04
C ASN A 262 -18.64 -2.91 13.69
N ILE A 263 -17.90 -1.93 14.20
CA ILE A 263 -16.47 -1.73 13.91
C ILE A 263 -15.62 -2.92 14.37
N ASP A 264 -15.89 -3.48 15.54
CA ASP A 264 -15.12 -4.59 16.11
C ASP A 264 -15.25 -5.88 15.27
N LYS A 265 -16.45 -6.15 14.77
CA LYS A 265 -16.73 -7.30 13.91
C LYS A 265 -16.46 -7.02 12.44
N LYS A 266 -16.12 -5.78 12.07
CA LYS A 266 -15.96 -5.34 10.68
C LYS A 266 -17.19 -5.64 9.83
N THR A 267 -18.38 -5.46 10.37
CA THR A 267 -19.66 -5.68 9.70
C THR A 267 -20.53 -4.43 9.76
N VAL A 268 -21.41 -4.31 8.80
CA VAL A 268 -22.44 -3.27 8.77
C VAL A 268 -23.77 -3.88 8.35
N ILE A 269 -24.83 -3.52 9.05
CA ILE A 269 -26.21 -3.79 8.62
C ILE A 269 -26.67 -2.57 7.83
N VAL A 270 -27.00 -2.78 6.56
CA VAL A 270 -27.46 -1.71 5.65
C VAL A 270 -28.90 -1.98 5.27
N LYS A 271 -29.77 -1.02 5.54
CA LYS A 271 -31.15 -1.01 5.07
C LYS A 271 -31.26 -0.16 3.81
N PHE A 272 -31.93 -0.68 2.80
CA PHE A 272 -32.15 -0.03 1.50
C PHE A 272 -33.60 0.41 1.32
N LYS A 273 -33.84 1.42 0.49
CA LYS A 273 -35.19 1.85 0.11
C LYS A 273 -35.85 0.84 -0.84
N GLU A 274 -35.06 0.23 -1.70
CA GLU A 274 -35.46 -0.78 -2.67
C GLU A 274 -35.39 -2.19 -2.06
N LYS A 275 -36.17 -3.14 -2.63
CA LYS A 275 -36.04 -4.55 -2.29
C LYS A 275 -34.79 -5.15 -2.91
N LEU A 276 -34.06 -5.91 -2.14
CA LEU A 276 -32.88 -6.64 -2.61
C LEU A 276 -33.27 -7.91 -3.40
N PRO A 277 -32.54 -8.27 -4.44
CA PRO A 277 -32.73 -9.51 -5.14
C PRO A 277 -32.34 -10.71 -4.24
N PRO A 278 -32.83 -11.93 -4.53
CA PRO A 278 -32.35 -13.14 -3.88
C PRO A 278 -30.86 -13.34 -4.14
N MET A 279 -30.06 -13.45 -3.08
CA MET A 279 -28.61 -13.59 -3.15
C MET A 279 -28.12 -14.72 -2.25
N LYS A 280 -27.11 -15.44 -2.72
CA LYS A 280 -26.40 -16.43 -1.89
C LYS A 280 -25.32 -15.74 -1.06
N PRO A 281 -25.16 -16.07 0.23
CA PRO A 281 -24.07 -15.56 1.05
C PRO A 281 -22.69 -15.69 0.38
N GLU A 282 -21.84 -14.71 0.59
CA GLU A 282 -20.44 -14.63 0.12
C GLU A 282 -20.23 -14.55 -1.40
N MET A 283 -21.31 -14.64 -2.20
CA MET A 283 -21.21 -14.63 -3.66
C MET A 283 -21.32 -13.22 -4.28
N TYR A 284 -21.59 -12.20 -3.48
CA TYR A 284 -21.81 -10.84 -3.96
C TYR A 284 -21.03 -9.83 -3.15
N VAL A 285 -20.72 -8.70 -3.80
CA VAL A 285 -20.17 -7.51 -3.18
C VAL A 285 -21.04 -6.31 -3.45
N PHE A 286 -21.09 -5.40 -2.49
CA PHE A 286 -21.81 -4.13 -2.53
C PHE A 286 -20.79 -3.01 -2.64
N GLU A 287 -20.91 -2.20 -3.66
CA GLU A 287 -20.09 -1.03 -3.88
C GLU A 287 -20.85 0.26 -3.61
N ASN A 288 -20.29 1.14 -2.81
CA ASN A 288 -20.81 2.48 -2.64
C ASN A 288 -20.40 3.36 -3.82
N ILE A 289 -21.23 3.44 -4.85
CA ILE A 289 -20.96 4.23 -6.06
C ILE A 289 -21.11 5.75 -5.88
N THR A 290 -21.67 6.21 -4.75
CA THR A 290 -21.62 7.63 -4.38
C THR A 290 -20.20 8.06 -4.04
N TYR A 291 -19.43 7.16 -3.41
CA TYR A 291 -18.04 7.37 -3.04
C TYR A 291 -17.07 6.75 -4.07
N ASN A 292 -17.29 7.08 -5.32
CA ASN A 292 -16.40 6.86 -6.46
C ASN A 292 -16.04 8.21 -7.09
N PRO A 293 -14.78 8.62 -7.10
CA PRO A 293 -14.38 9.93 -7.60
C PRO A 293 -14.12 9.93 -9.10
N ASN A 294 -14.29 11.08 -9.75
CA ASN A 294 -13.60 11.34 -11.02
C ASN A 294 -12.11 11.47 -10.74
N LEU A 295 -11.26 10.85 -11.56
CA LEU A 295 -9.81 10.87 -11.38
C LEU A 295 -9.13 11.66 -12.48
N THR A 296 -8.27 12.62 -12.11
CA THR A 296 -7.35 13.28 -13.04
C THR A 296 -5.92 13.10 -12.55
N VAL A 297 -5.04 12.52 -13.38
CA VAL A 297 -3.60 12.44 -13.11
C VAL A 297 -2.86 13.00 -14.33
N SER A 298 -2.17 14.12 -14.17
CA SER A 298 -1.50 14.77 -15.29
C SER A 298 -0.18 15.45 -14.93
N GLY A 299 0.74 15.49 -15.90
CA GLY A 299 2.06 16.14 -15.73
C GLY A 299 2.97 15.47 -14.70
N CYS A 300 2.65 14.26 -14.25
CA CYS A 300 3.38 13.56 -13.20
C CYS A 300 4.52 12.70 -13.74
N THR A 301 5.53 12.48 -12.91
CA THR A 301 6.66 11.58 -13.19
C THR A 301 6.68 10.44 -12.18
N PHE A 302 6.74 9.21 -12.68
CA PHE A 302 6.82 7.97 -11.92
C PHE A 302 8.16 7.31 -12.19
N ASN A 303 8.99 7.14 -11.18
CA ASN A 303 10.31 6.54 -11.31
C ASN A 303 10.54 5.42 -10.30
N ALA A 304 11.08 4.30 -10.75
CA ALA A 304 11.44 3.16 -9.90
C ALA A 304 10.29 2.70 -8.98
N ILE A 305 9.12 2.47 -9.57
CA ILE A 305 7.93 1.95 -8.89
C ILE A 305 7.94 0.42 -8.99
N PRO A 306 7.99 -0.35 -7.89
CA PRO A 306 8.14 -1.81 -7.95
C PRO A 306 6.89 -2.56 -8.40
N THR A 307 5.75 -1.90 -8.33
CA THR A 307 4.43 -2.42 -8.71
C THR A 307 3.83 -1.55 -9.81
N ARG A 308 2.71 -0.90 -9.59
CA ARG A 308 2.01 -0.08 -10.60
C ARG A 308 2.25 1.40 -10.37
N GLY A 309 2.35 2.16 -11.45
CA GLY A 309 2.36 3.62 -11.37
C GLY A 309 1.02 4.12 -10.85
N ILE A 310 -0.08 3.74 -11.52
CA ILE A 310 -1.45 4.11 -11.13
C ILE A 310 -2.33 2.86 -11.14
N LEU A 311 -2.97 2.56 -10.01
CA LEU A 311 -4.06 1.61 -9.89
C LEU A 311 -5.36 2.39 -9.69
N CYS A 312 -6.35 2.15 -10.56
CA CYS A 312 -7.64 2.83 -10.51
C CYS A 312 -8.80 1.84 -10.68
N THR A 313 -9.76 1.89 -9.75
CA THR A 313 -10.99 1.08 -9.78
C THR A 313 -12.23 1.93 -9.52
N THR A 314 -12.27 3.16 -10.03
CA THR A 314 -13.48 3.99 -9.97
C THR A 314 -14.38 3.72 -11.18
N ASP A 315 -15.70 3.77 -11.01
CA ASP A 315 -16.68 3.70 -12.09
C ASP A 315 -16.95 5.07 -12.76
N LYS A 316 -16.25 6.12 -12.31
CA LYS A 316 -16.35 7.47 -12.83
C LYS A 316 -15.29 7.74 -13.89
N GLU A 317 -15.43 8.87 -14.55
CA GLU A 317 -14.49 9.33 -15.57
C GLU A 317 -13.07 9.47 -15.01
N SER A 318 -12.11 8.94 -15.77
CA SER A 318 -10.69 9.01 -15.43
C SER A 318 -9.90 9.59 -16.59
N GLU A 319 -9.18 10.67 -16.33
CA GLU A 319 -8.30 11.37 -17.29
C GLU A 319 -6.85 11.22 -16.85
N ILE A 320 -6.06 10.44 -17.59
CA ILE A 320 -4.64 10.22 -17.31
C ILE A 320 -3.83 10.62 -18.54
N PHE A 321 -3.13 11.76 -18.48
CA PHE A 321 -2.43 12.31 -19.62
C PHE A 321 -1.16 13.10 -19.25
N GLY A 322 -0.21 13.21 -20.21
CA GLY A 322 1.00 14.01 -20.03
C GLY A 322 1.95 13.49 -18.93
N ASN A 323 1.83 12.22 -18.51
CA ASN A 323 2.64 11.61 -17.48
C ASN A 323 3.87 10.90 -18.07
N THR A 324 4.92 10.77 -17.29
CA THR A 324 6.14 10.03 -17.64
C THR A 324 6.34 8.87 -16.69
N PHE A 325 6.49 7.66 -17.23
CA PHE A 325 6.76 6.44 -16.47
C PHE A 325 8.16 5.93 -16.80
N LYS A 326 8.95 5.64 -15.77
CA LYS A 326 10.31 5.13 -15.89
C LYS A 326 10.57 4.05 -14.84
N SER A 327 11.03 2.88 -15.27
CA SER A 327 11.35 1.76 -14.36
C SER A 327 10.17 1.35 -13.46
N VAL A 328 9.00 1.12 -14.06
CA VAL A 328 7.82 0.58 -13.39
C VAL A 328 7.82 -0.95 -13.53
N GLY A 329 7.73 -1.68 -12.43
CA GLY A 329 7.90 -3.13 -12.38
C GLY A 329 6.66 -3.94 -12.83
N MET A 330 5.49 -3.31 -12.87
CA MET A 330 4.20 -3.85 -13.35
C MET A 330 3.61 -2.87 -14.38
N PRO A 331 2.36 -3.03 -14.85
CA PRO A 331 1.76 -2.05 -15.74
C PRO A 331 1.84 -0.62 -15.19
N ASP A 332 2.20 0.33 -16.05
CA ASP A 332 2.27 1.75 -15.69
C ASP A 332 0.93 2.24 -15.15
N ILE A 333 -0.15 1.83 -15.81
CA ILE A 333 -1.53 2.13 -15.43
C ILE A 333 -2.30 0.81 -15.46
N LEU A 334 -2.96 0.49 -14.36
CA LEU A 334 -3.92 -0.61 -14.27
C LEU A 334 -5.27 -0.04 -13.88
N SER A 335 -6.19 -0.05 -14.84
CA SER A 335 -7.60 0.26 -14.58
C SER A 335 -8.39 -1.04 -14.50
N LEU A 336 -9.09 -1.23 -13.40
CA LEU A 336 -9.97 -2.38 -13.15
C LEU A 336 -11.43 -1.92 -13.17
N ILE A 337 -11.78 -1.09 -14.14
CA ILE A 337 -13.15 -0.65 -14.37
C ILE A 337 -13.88 -1.78 -15.09
N HIS A 338 -14.85 -2.38 -14.43
CA HIS A 338 -15.70 -3.45 -14.99
C HIS A 338 -14.91 -4.62 -15.64
N ILE A 339 -14.17 -5.35 -14.82
CA ILE A 339 -13.73 -6.68 -15.20
C ILE A 339 -14.77 -7.70 -14.78
#